data_762077129515246e642890d8ee09f7b0
#
_entry.id   762077129515246e642890d8ee09f7b0
#
_cell.length_a   1.000
_cell.length_b   1.000
_cell.length_c   1.000
_cell.angle_alpha   90.00
_cell.angle_beta   90.00
_cell.angle_gamma   90.00
#
_symmetry.space_group_name_H-M   'P 1'
#
loop_
_entity.id
_entity.type
_entity.pdbx_description
1 polymer ?
#
loop_
_entity_poly.entity_id
_entity_poly.type
_entity_poly.pdbx_seq_one_letter_code
_entity_poly.pdbx_strand_id
1 'polypeptide(L)'
;MAEQHPELVVAFMKGMIKVGRWGNDHKHAAAAILDRQTFYLDVEDTYRGIKDIDLVPNLSAQNLQSIDIGKEFMLSHGYIKNDFDVGKWAAPEFLETAARELLEEEWHKRSGARLPSAAAPLASGVKLG
;
A
#
# COMPACT_ATOMS: atom_id res chain seq x y z
N MET A 1 11.51 6.96 -12.38
CA MET A 1 10.38 6.07 -12.75
C MET A 1 9.05 6.64 -12.28
N ALA A 2 8.86 6.90 -11.00
CA ALA A 2 7.58 7.46 -10.48
C ALA A 2 7.23 8.84 -11.07
N GLU A 3 8.19 9.71 -11.27
CA GLU A 3 8.01 11.02 -11.89
C GLU A 3 7.73 10.97 -13.39
N GLN A 4 8.29 9.98 -14.09
CA GLN A 4 8.16 9.84 -15.54
C GLN A 4 6.95 9.00 -15.96
N HIS A 5 6.57 8.04 -15.12
CA HIS A 5 5.52 7.06 -15.37
C HIS A 5 4.68 6.82 -14.12
N PRO A 6 3.99 7.84 -13.61
CA PRO A 6 3.15 7.70 -12.40
C PRO A 6 2.02 6.69 -12.59
N GLU A 7 1.51 6.55 -13.81
CA GLU A 7 0.46 5.59 -14.17
C GLU A 7 0.89 4.13 -13.94
N LEU A 8 2.17 3.81 -14.16
CA LEU A 8 2.69 2.45 -13.92
C LEU A 8 2.77 2.16 -12.43
N VAL A 9 3.13 3.15 -11.61
CA VAL A 9 3.16 3.01 -10.16
C VAL A 9 1.76 2.78 -9.62
N VAL A 10 0.78 3.55 -10.09
CA VAL A 10 -0.64 3.38 -9.71
C VAL A 10 -1.14 1.99 -10.12
N ALA A 11 -0.85 1.55 -11.35
CA ALA A 11 -1.25 0.22 -11.83
C ALA A 11 -0.65 -0.90 -10.97
N PHE A 12 0.62 -0.78 -10.59
CA PHE A 12 1.29 -1.71 -9.69
C PHE A 12 0.62 -1.73 -8.31
N MET A 13 0.35 -0.57 -7.70
CA MET A 13 -0.34 -0.47 -6.42
C MET A 13 -1.74 -1.08 -6.46
N LYS A 14 -2.48 -0.90 -7.56
CA LYS A 14 -3.79 -1.57 -7.76
C LYS A 14 -3.64 -3.09 -7.74
N GLY A 15 -2.61 -3.63 -8.38
CA GLY A 15 -2.29 -5.05 -8.33
C GLY A 15 -2.00 -5.52 -6.91
N MET A 16 -1.17 -4.80 -6.18
CA MET A 16 -0.81 -5.11 -4.79
C MET A 16 -2.03 -5.09 -3.85
N ILE A 17 -2.92 -4.11 -4.00
CA ILE A 17 -4.17 -4.04 -3.21
C ILE A 17 -5.05 -5.26 -3.50
N LYS A 18 -5.24 -5.64 -4.77
CA LYS A 18 -6.04 -6.81 -5.17
C LYS A 18 -5.47 -8.10 -4.59
N VAL A 19 -4.17 -8.30 -4.71
CA VAL A 19 -3.47 -9.47 -4.17
C VAL A 19 -3.54 -9.50 -2.64
N GLY A 20 -3.35 -8.37 -1.97
CA GLY A 20 -3.47 -8.26 -0.53
C GLY A 20 -4.87 -8.62 -0.02
N ARG A 21 -5.92 -8.11 -0.67
CA ARG A 21 -7.32 -8.47 -0.35
C ARG A 21 -7.57 -9.97 -0.52
N TRP A 22 -7.16 -10.53 -1.65
CA TRP A 22 -7.26 -11.97 -1.88
C TRP A 22 -6.51 -12.77 -0.82
N GLY A 23 -5.30 -12.35 -0.47
CA GLY A 23 -4.48 -13.01 0.55
C GLY A 23 -5.09 -12.93 1.94
N ASN A 24 -5.77 -11.84 2.29
CA ASN A 24 -6.51 -11.71 3.55
C ASN A 24 -7.68 -12.69 3.63
N ASP A 25 -8.40 -12.88 2.51
CA ASP A 25 -9.54 -13.80 2.43
C ASP A 25 -9.11 -15.27 2.34
N HIS A 26 -7.85 -15.53 1.93
CA HIS A 26 -7.34 -16.89 1.63
C HIS A 26 -5.96 -17.13 2.28
N LYS A 27 -5.81 -16.88 3.57
CA LYS A 27 -4.51 -16.92 4.28
C LYS A 27 -3.74 -18.24 4.11
N HIS A 28 -4.39 -19.39 4.17
CA HIS A 28 -3.72 -20.67 3.95
C HIS A 28 -3.21 -20.85 2.51
N ALA A 29 -4.00 -20.43 1.51
CA ALA A 29 -3.56 -20.46 0.13
C ALA A 29 -2.41 -19.49 -0.12
N ALA A 30 -2.47 -18.31 0.48
CA ALA A 30 -1.38 -17.32 0.44
C ALA A 30 -0.10 -17.89 1.08
N ALA A 31 -0.22 -18.54 2.25
CA ALA A 31 0.91 -19.21 2.91
C ALA A 31 1.53 -20.30 2.02
N ALA A 32 0.72 -21.12 1.36
CA ALA A 32 1.20 -22.16 0.45
C ALA A 32 1.92 -21.59 -0.79
N ILE A 33 1.52 -20.41 -1.28
CA ILE A 33 2.22 -19.72 -2.37
C ILE A 33 3.55 -19.17 -1.88
N LEU A 34 3.57 -18.51 -0.72
CA LEU A 34 4.77 -17.94 -0.13
C LEU A 34 5.80 -19.03 0.22
N ASP A 35 5.35 -20.15 0.80
CA ASP A 35 6.20 -21.28 1.15
C ASP A 35 6.97 -21.83 -0.07
N ARG A 36 6.35 -21.92 -1.23
CA ARG A 36 7.04 -22.33 -2.47
C ARG A 36 8.20 -21.43 -2.87
N GLN A 37 8.26 -20.21 -2.35
CA GLN A 37 9.31 -19.22 -2.62
C GLN A 37 10.34 -19.15 -1.48
N THR A 38 10.03 -19.73 -0.31
CA THR A 38 10.89 -19.72 0.86
C THR A 38 11.35 -21.15 1.17
N PHE A 39 12.66 -21.41 1.05
CA PHE A 39 13.23 -22.75 1.19
C PHE A 39 13.35 -23.26 2.64
N TYR A 40 12.88 -22.54 3.64
CA TYR A 40 13.19 -22.77 5.05
C TYR A 40 12.01 -22.93 5.99
N LEU A 41 10.79 -22.70 5.52
CA LEU A 41 9.58 -22.78 6.34
C LEU A 41 8.62 -23.79 5.73
N ASP A 42 7.75 -24.35 6.54
CA ASP A 42 6.61 -25.10 6.05
C ASP A 42 5.36 -24.19 5.92
N VAL A 43 4.34 -24.69 5.23
CA VAL A 43 3.10 -23.93 4.99
C VAL A 43 2.44 -23.50 6.30
N GLU A 44 2.48 -24.32 7.34
CA GLU A 44 1.85 -24.03 8.62
C GLU A 44 2.58 -22.94 9.40
N ASP A 45 3.91 -22.94 9.37
CA ASP A 45 4.73 -21.90 9.99
C ASP A 45 4.57 -20.58 9.24
N THR A 46 4.54 -20.62 7.91
CA THR A 46 4.24 -19.45 7.07
C THR A 46 2.84 -18.90 7.37
N TYR A 47 1.84 -19.77 7.50
CA TYR A 47 0.47 -19.38 7.86
C TYR A 47 0.42 -18.69 9.23
N ARG A 48 1.07 -19.27 10.25
CA ARG A 48 1.16 -18.65 11.58
C ARG A 48 1.77 -17.26 11.55
N GLY A 49 2.77 -17.05 10.67
CA GLY A 49 3.42 -15.75 10.49
C GLY A 49 2.51 -14.70 9.87
N ILE A 50 1.61 -15.09 8.96
CA ILE A 50 0.80 -14.12 8.20
C ILE A 50 -0.67 -14.04 8.61
N LYS A 51 -1.17 -14.96 9.43
CA LYS A 51 -2.63 -15.08 9.72
C LYS A 51 -3.25 -13.82 10.30
N ASP A 52 -2.51 -13.10 11.13
CA ASP A 52 -2.96 -11.89 11.83
C ASP A 52 -2.47 -10.58 11.17
N ILE A 53 -1.73 -10.68 10.06
CA ILE A 53 -1.21 -9.53 9.33
C ILE A 53 -2.20 -9.11 8.25
N ASP A 54 -2.46 -7.80 8.12
CA ASP A 54 -3.13 -7.23 6.96
C ASP A 54 -2.14 -7.21 5.78
N LEU A 55 -2.47 -7.96 4.72
CA LEU A 55 -1.64 -8.07 3.52
C LEU A 55 -1.91 -6.94 2.50
N VAL A 56 -2.91 -6.09 2.74
CA VAL A 56 -3.16 -4.92 1.90
C VAL A 56 -2.13 -3.84 2.23
N PRO A 57 -1.38 -3.32 1.23
CA PRO A 57 -0.45 -2.23 1.46
C PRO A 57 -1.15 -1.02 2.07
N ASN A 58 -0.59 -0.47 3.14
CA ASN A 58 -1.08 0.75 3.74
C ASN A 58 0.06 1.59 4.34
N LEU A 59 -0.14 2.89 4.41
CA LEU A 59 0.76 3.87 5.02
C LEU A 59 0.13 4.43 6.32
N SER A 60 -0.39 3.54 7.18
CA SER A 60 -0.86 3.92 8.51
C SER A 60 0.28 4.52 9.34
N ALA A 61 -0.08 5.36 10.32
CA ALA A 61 0.91 5.94 11.24
C ALA A 61 1.79 4.87 11.91
N GLN A 62 1.20 3.71 12.24
CA GLN A 62 1.93 2.58 12.81
C GLN A 62 2.96 2.00 11.83
N ASN A 63 2.60 1.84 10.54
CA ASN A 63 3.51 1.34 9.54
C ASN A 63 4.64 2.33 9.26
N LEU A 64 4.35 3.61 9.17
CA LEU A 64 5.38 4.65 9.01
C LEU A 64 6.32 4.69 10.22
N GLN A 65 5.80 4.56 11.44
CA GLN A 65 6.62 4.47 12.64
C GLN A 65 7.51 3.22 12.63
N SER A 66 7.02 2.08 12.15
CA SER A 66 7.82 0.86 12.03
C SER A 66 8.97 1.04 11.04
N ILE A 67 8.75 1.76 9.94
CA ILE A 67 9.80 2.12 8.97
C ILE A 67 10.84 3.03 9.63
N ASP A 68 10.40 4.02 10.42
CA ASP A 68 11.30 4.95 11.12
C ASP A 68 12.19 4.22 12.14
N ILE A 69 11.64 3.31 12.93
CA ILE A 69 12.40 2.44 13.84
C ILE A 69 13.43 1.59 13.07
N GLY A 70 13.00 0.98 11.96
CA GLY A 70 13.89 0.21 11.10
C GLY A 70 15.02 1.06 10.50
N LYS A 71 14.72 2.29 10.07
CA LYS A 71 15.69 3.27 9.59
C LYS A 71 16.74 3.60 10.67
N GLU A 72 16.32 3.89 11.90
CA GLU A 72 17.23 4.19 13.00
C GLU A 72 18.14 3.01 13.33
N PHE A 73 17.60 1.78 13.31
CA PHE A 73 18.42 0.58 13.44
C PHE A 73 19.48 0.50 12.34
N MET A 74 19.10 0.73 11.09
CA MET A 74 20.02 0.68 9.95
C MET A 74 21.10 1.77 10.02
N LEU A 75 20.75 2.98 10.48
CA LEU A 75 21.70 4.07 10.71
C LEU A 75 22.69 3.70 11.83
N SER A 76 22.20 3.25 12.99
CA SER A 76 23.04 2.92 14.16
C SER A 76 24.03 1.78 13.89
N HIS A 77 23.69 0.86 12.97
CA HIS A 77 24.55 -0.27 12.58
C HIS A 77 25.36 0.01 11.30
N GLY A 78 25.26 1.22 10.73
CA GLY A 78 26.04 1.61 9.55
C GLY A 78 25.59 0.99 8.23
N TYR A 79 24.40 0.39 8.18
CA TYR A 79 23.83 -0.14 6.92
C TYR A 79 23.43 0.97 5.95
N ILE A 80 23.00 2.10 6.47
CA ILE A 80 22.81 3.33 5.69
C ILE A 80 23.65 4.45 6.30
N LYS A 81 24.13 5.37 5.46
CA LYS A 81 25.05 6.44 5.87
C LYS A 81 24.33 7.76 6.18
N ASN A 82 23.22 8.00 5.51
CA ASN A 82 22.51 9.27 5.59
C ASN A 82 21.12 9.03 6.18
N ASP A 83 20.73 9.91 7.08
CA ASP A 83 19.36 9.95 7.60
C ASP A 83 18.40 10.57 6.58
N PHE A 84 17.13 10.23 6.69
CA PHE A 84 16.05 10.79 5.88
C PHE A 84 14.74 10.85 6.68
N ASP A 85 13.91 11.81 6.34
CA ASP A 85 12.59 11.98 6.90
C ASP A 85 11.63 11.00 6.22
N VAL A 86 11.12 10.01 6.99
CA VAL A 86 10.22 8.97 6.47
C VAL A 86 8.92 9.56 5.94
N GLY A 87 8.39 10.62 6.57
CA GLY A 87 7.17 11.26 6.12
C GLY A 87 7.31 11.96 4.77
N LYS A 88 8.49 12.56 4.51
CA LYS A 88 8.80 13.18 3.21
C LYS A 88 9.20 12.16 2.14
N TRP A 89 9.79 11.04 2.58
CA TRP A 89 10.18 9.96 1.69
C TRP A 89 8.98 9.14 1.20
N ALA A 90 7.97 8.96 2.04
CA ALA A 90 6.75 8.28 1.66
C ALA A 90 5.97 9.10 0.60
N ALA A 91 5.41 8.40 -0.38
CA ALA A 91 4.62 8.96 -1.47
C ALA A 91 3.20 8.36 -1.43
N PRO A 92 2.35 8.82 -0.50
CA PRO A 92 1.01 8.25 -0.29
C PRO A 92 0.08 8.43 -1.48
N GLU A 93 0.31 9.42 -2.32
CA GLU A 93 -0.55 9.81 -3.45
C GLU A 93 -0.77 8.67 -4.46
N PHE A 94 0.22 7.80 -4.65
CA PHE A 94 0.10 6.66 -5.57
C PHE A 94 -0.84 5.59 -5.00
N LEU A 95 -0.72 5.28 -3.73
CA LEU A 95 -1.56 4.30 -3.06
C LEU A 95 -3.00 4.81 -2.92
N GLU A 96 -3.18 6.07 -2.56
CA GLU A 96 -4.50 6.72 -2.46
C GLU A 96 -5.20 6.76 -3.81
N THR A 97 -4.48 7.10 -4.87
CA THR A 97 -5.02 7.10 -6.25
C THR A 97 -5.42 5.68 -6.66
N ALA A 98 -4.58 4.68 -6.41
CA ALA A 98 -4.87 3.29 -6.73
C ALA A 98 -6.11 2.77 -5.99
N ALA A 99 -6.23 3.08 -4.69
CA ALA A 99 -7.38 2.68 -3.88
C ALA A 99 -8.67 3.33 -4.37
N ARG A 100 -8.64 4.63 -4.69
CA ARG A 100 -9.78 5.37 -5.24
C ARG A 100 -10.24 4.80 -6.57
N GLU A 101 -9.32 4.58 -7.51
CA GLU A 101 -9.65 4.03 -8.83
C GLU A 101 -10.23 2.62 -8.74
N LEU A 102 -9.71 1.78 -7.84
CA LEU A 102 -10.28 0.45 -7.59
C LEU A 102 -11.71 0.53 -7.07
N LEU A 103 -11.99 1.45 -6.15
CA LEU A 103 -13.33 1.67 -5.63
C LEU A 103 -14.30 2.13 -6.74
N GLU A 104 -13.84 3.01 -7.61
CA GLU A 104 -14.60 3.47 -8.77
C GLU A 104 -14.90 2.33 -9.76
N GLU A 105 -13.88 1.48 -10.06
CA GLU A 105 -14.06 0.29 -10.90
C GLU A 105 -15.08 -0.69 -10.32
N GLU A 106 -15.02 -0.95 -9.01
CA GLU A 106 -15.94 -1.84 -8.32
C GLU A 106 -17.36 -1.28 -8.28
N TRP A 107 -17.49 0.02 -8.11
CA TRP A 107 -18.78 0.70 -8.15
C TRP A 107 -19.43 0.58 -9.53
N HIS A 108 -18.65 0.83 -10.60
CA HIS A 108 -19.15 0.70 -11.98
C HIS A 108 -19.62 -0.71 -12.30
N LYS A 109 -18.88 -1.71 -11.84
CA LYS A 109 -19.27 -3.12 -12.04
C LYS A 109 -20.57 -3.49 -11.34
N ARG A 110 -20.85 -2.88 -10.18
CA ARG A 110 -22.05 -3.18 -9.39
C ARG A 110 -23.27 -2.38 -9.79
N SER A 111 -23.11 -1.13 -10.12
CA SER A 111 -24.23 -0.20 -10.35
C SER A 111 -24.51 0.08 -11.83
N GLY A 112 -23.61 -0.23 -12.74
CA GLY A 112 -23.70 0.19 -14.14
C GLY A 112 -23.67 1.72 -14.35
N ALA A 113 -23.51 2.49 -13.27
CA ALA A 113 -23.49 3.93 -13.25
C ALA A 113 -22.11 4.49 -12.95
N ARG A 114 -21.79 5.65 -13.50
CA ARG A 114 -20.53 6.35 -13.24
C ARG A 114 -20.66 7.10 -11.90
N LEU A 115 -19.69 6.94 -10.99
CA LEU A 115 -19.60 7.80 -9.83
C LEU A 115 -19.48 9.26 -10.29
N PRO A 116 -20.17 10.21 -9.62
CA PRO A 116 -19.94 11.62 -9.88
C PRO A 116 -18.45 11.90 -9.62
N SER A 117 -17.79 12.49 -10.60
CA SER A 117 -16.37 12.85 -10.51
C SER A 117 -16.14 13.73 -9.27
N ALA A 118 -15.33 13.26 -8.33
CA ALA A 118 -14.90 14.03 -7.16
C ALA A 118 -13.81 15.06 -7.50
N ALA A 119 -13.89 15.65 -8.69
CA ALA A 119 -12.98 16.71 -9.14
C ALA A 119 -13.75 18.02 -9.31
N ALA A 120 -14.17 18.62 -8.21
CA ALA A 120 -14.27 20.07 -8.17
C ALA A 120 -13.08 20.57 -7.32
N PRO A 121 -12.16 21.39 -7.86
CA PRO A 121 -11.20 22.07 -7.01
C PRO A 121 -11.97 22.92 -6.02
N LEU A 122 -11.63 22.81 -4.73
CA LEU A 122 -12.09 23.75 -3.72
C LEU A 122 -11.76 25.14 -4.21
N ALA A 123 -12.79 25.89 -4.59
CA ALA A 123 -12.66 27.26 -5.00
C ALA A 123 -12.02 28.03 -3.82
N SER A 124 -10.79 28.43 -4.04
CA SER A 124 -10.08 29.41 -3.20
C SER A 124 -10.85 30.74 -3.26
N GLY A 125 -11.60 31.01 -2.20
CA GLY A 125 -12.39 32.24 -2.15
C GLY A 125 -13.07 32.49 -0.81
N VAL A 126 -12.31 32.39 0.29
CA VAL A 126 -12.71 33.07 1.52
C VAL A 126 -11.82 34.30 1.68
N LYS A 127 -12.31 35.44 1.19
CA LYS A 127 -11.84 36.76 1.62
C LYS A 127 -12.35 36.93 3.06
N LEU A 128 -11.41 36.92 4.01
CA LEU A 128 -11.63 37.45 5.33
C LEU A 128 -11.63 38.98 5.22
N GLY A 129 -12.80 39.56 5.41
CA GLY A 129 -12.94 40.96 5.69
C GLY A 129 -12.74 41.23 7.20
#